data_350ddfb085056d17cafd1f1c2a0b5983
#
_entry.id   350ddfb085056d17cafd1f1c2a0b5983
#
_cell.length_a   1.000
_cell.length_b   1.000
_cell.length_c   1.000
_cell.angle_alpha   90.00
_cell.angle_beta   90.00
_cell.angle_gamma   90.00
#
_symmetry.space_group_name_H-M   'P 1'
#
loop_
_entity.id
_entity.type
_entity.pdbx_description
1 polymer ?
#
loop_
_entity_poly.entity_id
_entity_poly.type
_entity_poly.pdbx_seq_one_letter_code
_entity_poly.pdbx_strand_id
1 'polypeptide(L)'
;IGGGTGGGKSTLLHTLIMSSMMNYSPEQLNLYLMDFKGGTEFKIYESERLPHIKLLALDALQEFGESILENLVQEMANRSDIFKRSGGYTKLEDYVTNTGNSMPRILVIMDEFQILFDSGTNRKVAERCANLAKKIVTEGRSYGVHLLMATQSTKIISTLTLDRGTIEQMRIRVGLKCGEDDTRYLFGDTHCSDAMKKMEGPRGTAV
;
A
#
# COMPACT_ATOMS: atom_id res chain seq x y z
N ILE A 1 0.59 1.34 7.47
CA ILE A 1 1.64 1.81 8.39
C ILE A 1 1.31 3.23 8.80
N GLY A 2 1.22 3.49 10.11
CA GLY A 2 1.07 4.83 10.65
C GLY A 2 2.26 5.18 11.55
N GLY A 3 2.69 6.44 11.54
CA GLY A 3 3.78 6.87 12.41
C GLY A 3 4.06 8.36 12.29
N GLY A 4 4.17 9.04 13.43
CA GLY A 4 4.52 10.46 13.46
C GLY A 4 5.87 10.79 12.84
N THR A 5 6.10 12.08 12.57
CA THR A 5 7.36 12.56 12.01
C THR A 5 8.55 12.11 12.87
N GLY A 6 9.54 11.50 12.22
CA GLY A 6 10.72 10.96 12.91
C GLY A 6 10.49 9.61 13.62
N GLY A 7 9.31 8.99 13.49
CA GLY A 7 8.97 7.69 14.09
C GLY A 7 9.62 6.47 13.43
N GLY A 8 10.33 6.63 12.30
CA GLY A 8 10.99 5.53 11.59
C GLY A 8 10.20 4.98 10.39
N LYS A 9 9.11 5.64 9.96
CA LYS A 9 8.27 5.24 8.82
C LYS A 9 9.11 5.03 7.54
N SER A 10 9.90 6.03 7.16
CA SER A 10 10.79 5.98 6.01
C SER A 10 11.77 4.80 6.07
N THR A 11 12.43 4.63 7.21
CA THR A 11 13.35 3.51 7.42
C THR A 11 12.67 2.17 7.25
N LEU A 12 11.45 2.01 7.79
CA LEU A 12 10.67 0.79 7.63
C LEU A 12 10.28 0.55 6.17
N LEU A 13 9.82 1.59 5.45
CA LEU A 13 9.47 1.49 4.03
C LEU A 13 10.67 1.04 3.19
N HIS A 14 11.83 1.70 3.35
CA HIS A 14 13.05 1.31 2.63
C HIS A 14 13.51 -0.09 3.01
N THR A 15 13.41 -0.50 4.29
CA THR A 15 13.73 -1.86 4.71
C THR A 15 12.84 -2.89 4.02
N LEU A 16 11.53 -2.63 3.92
CA LEU A 16 10.59 -3.52 3.25
C LEU A 16 10.87 -3.60 1.73
N ILE A 17 11.15 -2.46 1.08
CA ILE A 17 11.50 -2.41 -0.35
C ILE A 17 12.77 -3.21 -0.62
N MET A 18 13.85 -2.90 0.10
CA MET A 18 15.14 -3.56 -0.10
C MET A 18 15.06 -5.05 0.23
N SER A 19 14.45 -5.42 1.35
CA SER A 19 14.25 -6.82 1.72
C SER A 19 13.43 -7.58 0.67
N SER A 20 12.41 -6.96 0.11
CA SER A 20 11.61 -7.55 -0.96
C SER A 20 12.43 -7.82 -2.21
N MET A 21 13.25 -6.87 -2.64
CA MET A 21 14.12 -7.02 -3.82
C MET A 21 15.26 -8.03 -3.61
N MET A 22 15.71 -8.21 -2.37
CA MET A 22 16.73 -9.21 -2.05
C MET A 22 16.19 -10.64 -1.99
N ASN A 23 14.92 -10.83 -1.66
CA ASN A 23 14.32 -12.14 -1.45
C ASN A 23 13.50 -12.67 -2.64
N TYR A 24 13.09 -11.81 -3.56
CA TYR A 24 12.27 -12.18 -4.72
C TYR A 24 12.92 -11.68 -6.00
N SER A 25 12.79 -12.44 -7.08
CA SER A 25 13.22 -11.97 -8.39
C SER A 25 12.18 -11.03 -9.04
N PRO A 26 12.55 -10.26 -10.08
CA PRO A 26 11.59 -9.41 -10.80
C PRO A 26 10.45 -10.18 -11.47
N GLU A 27 10.64 -11.46 -11.75
CA GLU A 27 9.61 -12.37 -12.28
C GLU A 27 8.63 -12.83 -11.19
N GLN A 28 8.99 -12.64 -9.91
CA GLN A 28 8.16 -13.01 -8.76
C GLN A 28 7.48 -11.81 -8.14
N LEU A 29 8.11 -10.61 -8.16
CA LEU A 29 7.62 -9.42 -7.50
C LEU A 29 7.91 -8.15 -8.30
N ASN A 30 6.87 -7.38 -8.59
CA ASN A 30 6.95 -6.02 -9.10
C ASN A 30 6.57 -5.02 -8.02
N LEU A 31 7.32 -3.93 -7.94
CA LEU A 31 7.09 -2.82 -7.00
C LEU A 31 6.58 -1.60 -7.74
N TYR A 32 5.51 -1.01 -7.21
CA TYR A 32 4.97 0.28 -7.62
C TYR A 32 5.11 1.22 -6.45
N LEU A 33 5.96 2.25 -6.57
CA LEU A 33 6.28 3.20 -5.52
C LEU A 33 5.63 4.54 -5.83
N MET A 34 4.80 5.03 -4.92
CA MET A 34 4.04 6.26 -5.09
C MET A 34 4.24 7.15 -3.86
N ASP A 35 4.77 8.36 -4.06
CA ASP A 35 4.89 9.40 -3.05
C ASP A 35 3.95 10.54 -3.42
N PHE A 36 3.02 10.85 -2.52
CA PHE A 36 2.03 11.93 -2.72
C PHE A 36 2.44 13.25 -2.07
N LYS A 37 3.63 13.33 -1.47
CA LYS A 37 4.08 14.51 -0.73
C LYS A 37 5.52 14.89 -1.06
N GLY A 38 5.68 15.62 -2.15
CA GLY A 38 6.95 16.25 -2.51
C GLY A 38 8.01 15.30 -3.06
N GLY A 39 7.67 14.05 -3.32
CA GLY A 39 8.52 13.09 -4.06
C GLY A 39 9.85 12.73 -3.40
N THR A 40 10.06 13.07 -2.14
CA THR A 40 11.38 12.94 -1.49
C THR A 40 11.65 11.55 -0.97
N GLU A 41 10.61 10.80 -0.59
CA GLU A 41 10.76 9.51 0.08
C GLU A 41 11.39 8.46 -0.84
N PHE A 42 10.90 8.34 -2.08
CA PHE A 42 11.39 7.32 -3.03
C PHE A 42 12.38 7.85 -4.07
N LYS A 43 12.80 9.10 -3.97
CA LYS A 43 13.73 9.73 -4.94
C LYS A 43 15.05 8.98 -5.07
N ILE A 44 15.50 8.33 -4.02
CA ILE A 44 16.71 7.50 -4.03
C ILE A 44 16.69 6.41 -5.11
N TYR A 45 15.49 5.96 -5.53
CA TYR A 45 15.33 4.92 -6.54
C TYR A 45 15.26 5.47 -7.97
N GLU A 46 15.27 6.79 -8.18
CA GLU A 46 15.14 7.42 -9.50
C GLU A 46 16.37 7.19 -10.38
N SER A 47 17.56 7.26 -9.77
CA SER A 47 18.83 7.09 -10.48
C SER A 47 19.16 5.65 -10.84
N GLU A 48 18.51 4.69 -10.17
CA GLU A 48 18.81 3.28 -10.28
C GLU A 48 17.74 2.55 -11.12
N ARG A 49 18.17 1.89 -12.19
CA ARG A 49 17.26 1.04 -12.98
C ARG A 49 17.06 -0.31 -12.31
N LEU A 50 16.31 -0.32 -11.21
CA LEU A 50 16.01 -1.53 -10.46
C LEU A 50 14.90 -2.33 -11.18
N PRO A 51 15.16 -3.57 -11.61
CA PRO A 51 14.22 -4.32 -12.45
C PRO A 51 12.89 -4.64 -11.78
N HIS A 52 12.83 -4.62 -10.45
CA HIS A 52 11.60 -4.82 -9.68
C HIS A 52 10.67 -3.60 -9.71
N ILE A 53 11.22 -2.39 -9.82
CA ILE A 53 10.44 -1.15 -9.78
C ILE A 53 9.88 -0.91 -11.17
N LYS A 54 8.57 -1.16 -11.34
CA LYS A 54 7.86 -0.97 -12.61
C LYS A 54 7.19 0.40 -12.70
N LEU A 55 6.98 1.04 -11.55
CA LEU A 55 6.43 2.38 -11.47
C LEU A 55 7.08 3.11 -10.30
N LEU A 56 7.56 4.32 -10.57
CA LEU A 56 8.05 5.27 -9.58
C LEU A 56 7.34 6.60 -9.85
N ALA A 57 6.44 6.99 -8.94
CA ALA A 57 5.69 8.24 -9.00
C ALA A 57 6.13 9.14 -7.86
N LEU A 58 6.85 10.19 -8.19
CA LEU A 58 7.33 11.20 -7.26
C LEU A 58 6.41 12.42 -7.34
N ASP A 59 5.94 12.91 -6.18
CA ASP A 59 4.99 14.02 -6.08
C ASP A 59 3.71 13.78 -6.91
N ALA A 60 3.11 12.62 -6.71
CA ALA A 60 1.97 12.17 -7.50
C ALA A 60 0.70 13.00 -7.23
N LEU A 61 0.01 13.40 -8.31
CA LEU A 61 -1.31 14.01 -8.23
C LEU A 61 -2.39 12.95 -8.01
N GLN A 62 -3.55 13.34 -7.47
CA GLN A 62 -4.68 12.43 -7.24
C GLN A 62 -5.14 11.74 -8.53
N GLU A 63 -5.22 12.45 -9.64
CA GLU A 63 -5.64 11.93 -10.95
C GLU A 63 -4.67 10.88 -11.49
N PHE A 64 -3.37 11.06 -11.24
CA PHE A 64 -2.38 10.06 -11.59
C PHE A 64 -2.54 8.82 -10.73
N GLY A 65 -2.72 9.00 -9.40
CA GLY A 65 -2.99 7.89 -8.48
C GLY A 65 -4.27 7.13 -8.85
N GLU A 66 -5.33 7.83 -9.27
CA GLU A 66 -6.56 7.23 -9.80
C GLU A 66 -6.26 6.32 -10.99
N SER A 67 -5.52 6.82 -11.99
CA SER A 67 -5.19 6.05 -13.19
C SER A 67 -4.39 4.78 -12.89
N ILE A 68 -3.52 4.82 -11.88
CA ILE A 68 -2.77 3.64 -11.43
C ILE A 68 -3.71 2.62 -10.76
N LEU A 69 -4.62 3.07 -9.89
CA LEU A 69 -5.59 2.16 -9.28
C LEU A 69 -6.53 1.53 -10.32
N GLU A 70 -6.97 2.28 -11.34
CA GLU A 70 -7.76 1.76 -12.47
C GLU A 70 -6.99 0.68 -13.24
N ASN A 71 -5.72 0.94 -13.57
CA ASN A 71 -4.86 -0.03 -14.25
C ASN A 71 -4.66 -1.30 -13.41
N LEU A 72 -4.53 -1.19 -12.09
CA LEU A 72 -4.42 -2.36 -11.21
C LEU A 72 -5.70 -3.19 -11.19
N VAL A 73 -6.86 -2.55 -11.15
CA VAL A 73 -8.16 -3.24 -11.25
C VAL A 73 -8.31 -3.93 -12.60
N GLN A 74 -7.88 -3.28 -13.68
CA GLN A 74 -7.88 -3.89 -15.02
C GLN A 74 -6.91 -5.08 -15.09
N GLU A 75 -5.73 -4.97 -14.49
CA GLU A 75 -4.76 -6.08 -14.40
C GLU A 75 -5.35 -7.27 -13.63
N MET A 76 -6.08 -7.03 -12.53
CA MET A 76 -6.79 -8.09 -11.81
C MET A 76 -7.82 -8.79 -12.71
N ALA A 77 -8.55 -8.05 -13.53
CA ALA A 77 -9.49 -8.62 -14.50
C ALA A 77 -8.77 -9.45 -15.57
N ASN A 78 -7.67 -8.96 -16.12
CA ASN A 78 -6.84 -9.66 -17.08
C ASN A 78 -6.32 -11.00 -16.50
N ARG A 79 -5.83 -10.98 -15.24
CA ARG A 79 -5.38 -12.18 -14.54
C ARG A 79 -6.51 -13.18 -14.34
N SER A 80 -7.70 -12.69 -13.94
CA SER A 80 -8.89 -13.54 -13.83
C SER A 80 -9.20 -14.29 -15.13
N ASP A 81 -9.13 -13.61 -16.26
CA ASP A 81 -9.38 -14.21 -17.58
C ASP A 81 -8.30 -15.22 -17.98
N ILE A 82 -7.03 -14.93 -17.69
CA ILE A 82 -5.93 -15.88 -17.87
C ILE A 82 -6.17 -17.13 -17.01
N PHE A 83 -6.51 -16.99 -15.74
CA PHE A 83 -6.76 -18.11 -14.83
C PHE A 83 -7.90 -19.00 -15.33
N LYS A 84 -9.01 -18.41 -15.78
CA LYS A 84 -10.16 -19.14 -16.34
C LYS A 84 -9.78 -19.95 -17.56
N ARG A 85 -9.02 -19.34 -18.49
CA ARG A 85 -8.60 -19.99 -19.75
C ARG A 85 -7.55 -21.08 -19.53
N SER A 86 -6.74 -20.99 -18.50
CA SER A 86 -5.63 -21.90 -18.22
C SER A 86 -6.00 -23.12 -17.36
N GLY A 87 -7.29 -23.31 -17.03
CA GLY A 87 -7.73 -24.45 -16.24
C GLY A 87 -8.75 -24.12 -15.16
N GLY A 88 -9.32 -22.88 -15.17
CA GLY A 88 -10.36 -22.45 -14.24
C GLY A 88 -9.85 -22.10 -12.86
N TYR A 89 -8.59 -21.68 -12.77
CA TYR A 89 -8.00 -21.24 -11.50
C TYR A 89 -8.67 -19.98 -10.98
N THR A 90 -8.65 -19.79 -9.66
CA THR A 90 -9.21 -18.62 -8.97
C THR A 90 -8.17 -17.83 -8.19
N LYS A 91 -6.95 -18.38 -8.04
CA LYS A 91 -5.86 -17.77 -7.30
C LYS A 91 -4.56 -17.85 -8.09
N LEU A 92 -3.73 -16.82 -7.92
CA LEU A 92 -2.39 -16.76 -8.51
C LEU A 92 -1.52 -17.97 -8.14
N GLU A 93 -1.57 -18.39 -6.87
CA GLU A 93 -0.76 -19.51 -6.38
C GLU A 93 -1.09 -20.82 -7.11
N ASP A 94 -2.39 -21.10 -7.27
CA ASP A 94 -2.85 -22.30 -7.98
C ASP A 94 -2.45 -22.25 -9.46
N TYR A 95 -2.60 -21.08 -10.10
CA TYR A 95 -2.18 -20.87 -11.48
C TYR A 95 -0.70 -21.13 -11.68
N VAL A 96 0.17 -20.49 -10.89
CA VAL A 96 1.63 -20.63 -11.00
C VAL A 96 2.07 -22.07 -10.70
N THR A 97 1.52 -22.71 -9.66
CA THR A 97 1.89 -24.07 -9.26
C THR A 97 1.51 -25.10 -10.31
N ASN A 98 0.32 -24.98 -10.89
CA ASN A 98 -0.19 -26.02 -11.80
C ASN A 98 0.23 -25.80 -13.27
N THR A 99 0.51 -24.56 -13.68
CA THR A 99 0.93 -24.29 -15.06
C THR A 99 2.43 -24.15 -15.24
N GLY A 100 3.17 -23.88 -14.16
CA GLY A 100 4.60 -23.53 -14.21
C GLY A 100 4.88 -22.14 -14.81
N ASN A 101 3.85 -21.40 -15.22
CA ASN A 101 4.01 -20.05 -15.78
C ASN A 101 4.30 -19.04 -14.69
N SER A 102 5.29 -18.18 -14.92
CA SER A 102 5.57 -17.05 -14.03
C SER A 102 4.52 -15.94 -14.16
N MET A 103 4.07 -15.41 -13.05
CA MET A 103 3.24 -14.20 -12.99
C MET A 103 3.60 -13.44 -11.71
N PRO A 104 4.27 -12.28 -11.81
CA PRO A 104 4.75 -11.57 -10.63
C PRO A 104 3.61 -11.04 -9.78
N ARG A 105 3.78 -11.10 -8.46
CA ARG A 105 2.96 -10.30 -7.54
C ARG A 105 3.26 -8.82 -7.74
N ILE A 106 2.28 -7.98 -7.51
CA ILE A 106 2.41 -6.53 -7.55
C ILE A 106 2.22 -6.02 -6.12
N LEU A 107 3.24 -5.34 -5.60
CA LEU A 107 3.17 -4.63 -4.33
C LEU A 107 3.22 -3.13 -4.61
N VAL A 108 2.11 -2.47 -4.34
CA VAL A 108 1.99 -1.01 -4.44
C VAL A 108 2.27 -0.42 -3.07
N ILE A 109 3.27 0.44 -2.98
CA ILE A 109 3.66 1.14 -1.76
C ILE A 109 3.31 2.61 -1.95
N MET A 110 2.38 3.10 -1.14
CA MET A 110 1.90 4.49 -1.18
C MET A 110 2.36 5.21 0.08
N ASP A 111 3.23 6.19 -0.06
CA ASP A 111 3.54 7.10 1.03
C ASP A 111 2.62 8.32 1.01
N GLU A 112 2.20 8.75 2.21
CA GLU A 112 1.22 9.82 2.44
C GLU A 112 -0.09 9.60 1.66
N PHE A 113 -0.58 8.34 1.69
CA PHE A 113 -1.75 7.88 0.94
C PHE A 113 -3.01 8.72 1.18
N GLN A 114 -3.13 9.41 2.32
CA GLN A 114 -4.28 10.23 2.64
C GLN A 114 -4.54 11.33 1.60
N ILE A 115 -3.50 11.81 0.92
CA ILE A 115 -3.65 12.82 -0.14
C ILE A 115 -4.48 12.28 -1.30
N LEU A 116 -4.32 11.00 -1.65
CA LEU A 116 -5.09 10.36 -2.71
C LEU A 116 -6.61 10.32 -2.42
N PHE A 117 -6.98 10.22 -1.15
CA PHE A 117 -8.36 10.08 -0.70
C PHE A 117 -8.95 11.37 -0.11
N ASP A 118 -8.22 12.49 -0.22
CA ASP A 118 -8.67 13.78 0.31
C ASP A 118 -9.78 14.39 -0.58
N SER A 119 -10.99 14.49 -0.02
CA SER A 119 -12.13 15.11 -0.68
C SER A 119 -12.01 16.63 -0.84
N GLY A 120 -11.09 17.26 -0.12
CA GLY A 120 -10.87 18.72 -0.16
C GLY A 120 -10.20 19.17 -1.47
N THR A 121 -9.41 18.31 -2.10
CA THR A 121 -8.72 18.61 -3.36
C THR A 121 -9.64 18.34 -4.55
N ASN A 122 -10.08 17.10 -4.73
CA ASN A 122 -11.02 16.71 -5.79
C ASN A 122 -11.92 15.56 -5.29
N ARG A 123 -13.10 15.90 -4.80
CA ARG A 123 -14.02 14.93 -4.20
C ARG A 123 -14.37 13.76 -5.13
N LYS A 124 -14.61 14.02 -6.41
CA LYS A 124 -14.99 12.95 -7.36
C LYS A 124 -13.83 11.96 -7.59
N VAL A 125 -12.62 12.47 -7.71
CA VAL A 125 -11.40 11.62 -7.84
C VAL A 125 -11.21 10.83 -6.56
N ALA A 126 -11.27 11.46 -5.39
CA ALA A 126 -11.11 10.80 -4.10
C ALA A 126 -12.12 9.66 -3.88
N GLU A 127 -13.42 9.88 -4.22
CA GLU A 127 -14.46 8.85 -4.14
C GLU A 127 -14.18 7.65 -5.10
N ARG A 128 -13.72 7.94 -6.33
CA ARG A 128 -13.34 6.87 -7.26
C ARG A 128 -12.12 6.09 -6.77
N CYS A 129 -11.08 6.79 -6.29
CA CYS A 129 -9.92 6.16 -5.68
C CYS A 129 -10.29 5.25 -4.51
N ALA A 130 -11.22 5.69 -3.65
CA ALA A 130 -11.69 4.89 -2.51
C ALA A 130 -12.38 3.59 -2.97
N ASN A 131 -13.23 3.66 -4.00
CA ASN A 131 -13.90 2.49 -4.55
C ASN A 131 -12.91 1.50 -5.21
N LEU A 132 -11.92 2.01 -5.95
CA LEU A 132 -10.88 1.22 -6.58
C LEU A 132 -9.98 0.54 -5.52
N ALA A 133 -9.54 1.29 -4.52
CA ALA A 133 -8.75 0.77 -3.42
C ALA A 133 -9.50 -0.31 -2.64
N LYS A 134 -10.79 -0.09 -2.34
CA LYS A 134 -11.66 -1.09 -1.71
C LYS A 134 -11.70 -2.39 -2.50
N LYS A 135 -11.85 -2.32 -3.82
CA LYS A 135 -11.85 -3.50 -4.68
C LYS A 135 -10.51 -4.22 -4.64
N ILE A 136 -9.39 -3.49 -4.70
CA ILE A 136 -8.04 -4.10 -4.61
C ILE A 136 -7.82 -4.76 -3.25
N VAL A 137 -8.19 -4.10 -2.15
CA VAL A 137 -8.04 -4.66 -0.79
C VAL A 137 -8.87 -5.92 -0.61
N THR A 138 -10.08 -5.97 -1.17
CA THR A 138 -11.00 -7.10 -1.05
C THR A 138 -10.58 -8.30 -1.91
N GLU A 139 -10.21 -8.06 -3.16
CA GLU A 139 -10.05 -9.11 -4.18
C GLU A 139 -8.59 -9.33 -4.57
N GLY A 140 -7.72 -8.31 -4.44
CA GLY A 140 -6.36 -8.27 -4.98
C GLY A 140 -5.48 -9.44 -4.57
N ARG A 141 -5.65 -9.96 -3.34
CA ARG A 141 -4.90 -11.12 -2.85
C ARG A 141 -5.00 -12.32 -3.80
N SER A 142 -6.18 -12.60 -4.33
CA SER A 142 -6.41 -13.73 -5.24
C SER A 142 -5.63 -13.56 -6.54
N TYR A 143 -5.40 -12.33 -6.96
CA TYR A 143 -4.69 -11.99 -8.19
C TYR A 143 -3.23 -11.59 -7.96
N GLY A 144 -2.75 -11.63 -6.69
CA GLY A 144 -1.39 -11.23 -6.34
C GLY A 144 -1.14 -9.72 -6.39
N VAL A 145 -2.17 -8.90 -6.18
CA VAL A 145 -2.08 -7.43 -6.10
C VAL A 145 -2.29 -7.00 -4.64
N HIS A 146 -1.34 -6.26 -4.10
CA HIS A 146 -1.31 -5.85 -2.71
C HIS A 146 -1.04 -4.36 -2.56
N LEU A 147 -1.72 -3.71 -1.61
CA LEU A 147 -1.49 -2.32 -1.23
C LEU A 147 -0.80 -2.26 0.13
N LEU A 148 0.27 -1.47 0.20
CA LEU A 148 0.88 -1.02 1.44
C LEU A 148 0.69 0.49 1.49
N MET A 149 -0.08 0.96 2.45
CA MET A 149 -0.39 2.38 2.64
C MET A 149 0.30 2.91 3.87
N ALA A 150 1.01 4.02 3.74
CA ALA A 150 1.76 4.66 4.82
C ALA A 150 1.36 6.14 4.97
N THR A 151 1.29 6.61 6.22
CA THR A 151 0.93 8.01 6.55
C THR A 151 1.64 8.48 7.80
N GLN A 152 1.93 9.76 7.88
CA GLN A 152 2.42 10.42 9.08
C GLN A 152 1.29 10.98 9.96
N SER A 153 0.08 11.12 9.42
CA SER A 153 -1.07 11.66 10.15
C SER A 153 -2.32 10.86 9.86
N THR A 154 -2.86 10.25 10.91
CA THR A 154 -4.16 9.56 10.84
C THR A 154 -5.33 10.50 11.17
N LYS A 155 -5.08 11.70 11.71
CA LYS A 155 -6.15 12.69 12.00
C LYS A 155 -6.96 13.03 10.76
N ILE A 156 -6.33 13.00 9.59
CA ILE A 156 -6.95 13.27 8.29
C ILE A 156 -7.84 12.10 7.85
N ILE A 157 -7.59 10.89 8.34
CA ILE A 157 -8.30 9.68 7.88
C ILE A 157 -9.79 9.72 8.24
N SER A 158 -10.20 10.42 9.29
CA SER A 158 -11.62 10.59 9.62
C SER A 158 -12.38 11.44 8.59
N THR A 159 -11.70 12.21 7.76
CA THR A 159 -12.26 13.08 6.70
C THR A 159 -12.08 12.49 5.31
N LEU A 160 -11.40 11.34 5.18
CA LEU A 160 -11.17 10.70 3.90
C LEU A 160 -12.43 10.02 3.36
N THR A 161 -12.46 9.91 2.05
CA THR A 161 -13.49 9.12 1.34
C THR A 161 -13.30 7.61 1.54
N LEU A 162 -12.12 7.17 2.00
CA LEU A 162 -11.83 5.77 2.28
C LEU A 162 -12.58 5.33 3.54
N ASP A 163 -13.54 4.42 3.39
CA ASP A 163 -14.37 3.94 4.49
C ASP A 163 -13.57 3.07 5.48
N ARG A 164 -13.98 3.11 6.76
CA ARG A 164 -13.36 2.35 7.84
C ARG A 164 -13.35 0.84 7.57
N GLY A 165 -14.41 0.32 6.94
CA GLY A 165 -14.49 -1.10 6.60
C GLY A 165 -13.38 -1.54 5.62
N THR A 166 -12.96 -0.67 4.71
CA THR A 166 -11.82 -0.94 3.83
C THR A 166 -10.51 -1.03 4.62
N ILE A 167 -10.29 -0.13 5.59
CA ILE A 167 -9.10 -0.18 6.45
C ILE A 167 -9.12 -1.42 7.36
N GLU A 168 -10.27 -1.80 7.86
CA GLU A 168 -10.42 -3.00 8.70
C GLU A 168 -10.11 -4.31 7.95
N GLN A 169 -10.28 -4.34 6.64
CA GLN A 169 -9.88 -5.48 5.81
C GLN A 169 -8.36 -5.58 5.63
N MET A 170 -7.62 -4.51 5.87
CA MET A 170 -6.16 -4.54 5.92
C MET A 170 -5.69 -5.24 7.20
N ARG A 171 -5.34 -6.52 7.06
CA ARG A 171 -5.06 -7.41 8.21
C ARG A 171 -3.78 -7.07 8.95
N ILE A 172 -2.77 -6.53 8.23
CA ILE A 172 -1.50 -6.15 8.81
C ILE A 172 -1.52 -4.64 9.00
N ARG A 173 -1.45 -4.22 10.25
CA ARG A 173 -1.39 -2.81 10.64
C ARG A 173 -0.18 -2.60 11.53
N VAL A 174 0.64 -1.62 11.21
CA VAL A 174 1.87 -1.30 11.94
C VAL A 174 1.79 0.13 12.43
N GLY A 175 1.87 0.33 13.72
CA GLY A 175 1.97 1.63 14.35
C GLY A 175 3.40 1.86 14.84
N LEU A 176 4.05 2.85 14.27
CA LEU A 176 5.26 3.44 14.82
C LEU A 176 4.86 4.53 15.83
N LYS A 177 5.83 5.09 16.57
CA LYS A 177 5.52 6.13 17.55
C LYS A 177 4.62 7.22 16.97
N CYS A 178 3.38 7.30 17.42
CA CYS A 178 2.36 8.24 16.97
C CYS A 178 1.43 8.65 18.13
N GLY A 179 0.56 9.62 17.89
CA GLY A 179 -0.38 10.11 18.87
C GLY A 179 -1.47 9.09 19.24
N GLU A 180 -2.17 9.37 20.34
CA GLU A 180 -3.24 8.49 20.85
C GLU A 180 -4.41 8.35 19.85
N ASP A 181 -4.80 9.46 19.21
CA ASP A 181 -5.84 9.46 18.19
C ASP A 181 -5.46 8.62 16.99
N ASP A 182 -4.18 8.69 16.59
CA ASP A 182 -3.63 7.91 15.47
C ASP A 182 -3.67 6.41 15.80
N THR A 183 -3.32 6.05 17.02
CA THR A 183 -3.34 4.66 17.49
C THR A 183 -4.76 4.10 17.50
N ARG A 184 -5.70 4.86 18.05
CA ARG A 184 -7.13 4.47 18.08
C ARG A 184 -7.68 4.25 16.68
N TYR A 185 -7.25 5.06 15.73
CA TYR A 185 -7.70 4.94 14.35
C TYR A 185 -7.10 3.70 13.65
N LEU A 186 -5.80 3.49 13.81
CA LEU A 186 -5.10 2.37 13.18
C LEU A 186 -5.56 1.01 13.71
N PHE A 187 -5.78 0.88 15.01
CA PHE A 187 -6.02 -0.41 15.64
C PHE A 187 -7.48 -0.60 16.10
N GLY A 188 -8.26 0.47 16.14
CA GLY A 188 -9.66 0.41 16.57
C GLY A 188 -9.85 0.20 18.07
N ASP A 189 -8.77 0.13 18.86
CA ASP A 189 -8.78 -0.19 20.29
C ASP A 189 -7.87 0.77 21.08
N THR A 190 -8.24 0.99 22.36
CA THR A 190 -7.49 1.80 23.32
C THR A 190 -6.31 1.04 23.93
N HIS A 191 -6.31 -0.28 23.94
CA HIS A 191 -5.21 -1.08 24.52
C HIS A 191 -3.86 -0.85 23.81
N CYS A 192 -3.89 -0.67 22.49
CA CYS A 192 -2.68 -0.33 21.74
C CYS A 192 -2.15 1.06 22.07
N SER A 193 -2.99 2.00 22.54
CA SER A 193 -2.55 3.33 22.95
C SER A 193 -1.64 3.30 24.18
N ASP A 194 -1.91 2.40 25.12
CA ASP A 194 -1.09 2.23 26.32
C ASP A 194 0.27 1.59 26.01
N ALA A 195 0.30 0.65 25.06
CA ALA A 195 1.56 0.10 24.54
C ALA A 195 2.38 1.20 23.85
N MET A 196 1.74 2.03 23.04
CA MET A 196 2.39 3.14 22.35
C MET A 196 2.89 4.25 23.29
N LYS A 197 2.16 4.57 24.35
CA LYS A 197 2.61 5.51 25.40
C LYS A 197 3.86 5.01 26.12
N LYS A 198 3.97 3.69 26.30
CA LYS A 198 5.12 3.03 26.94
C LYS A 198 6.31 2.82 26.00
N MET A 199 6.19 3.19 24.74
CA MET A 199 7.31 3.18 23.78
C MET A 199 8.30 4.31 24.09
N GLU A 200 8.93 4.27 25.25
CA GLU A 200 10.11 5.04 25.60
C GLU A 200 11.34 4.36 24.99
N GLY A 201 11.42 4.35 23.67
CA GLY A 201 12.49 3.65 22.97
C GLY A 201 13.14 4.51 21.89
N PRO A 202 14.27 4.07 21.35
CA PRO A 202 14.90 4.71 20.21
C PRO A 202 13.93 4.75 19.01
N ARG A 203 14.22 5.63 18.06
CA ARG A 203 13.45 5.74 16.81
C ARG A 203 13.31 4.36 16.15
N GLY A 204 12.13 4.04 15.65
CA GLY A 204 11.87 2.78 14.96
C GLY A 204 11.23 1.67 15.79
N THR A 205 10.84 1.95 17.04
CA THR A 205 10.02 1.02 17.83
C THR A 205 8.60 0.97 17.24
N ALA A 206 8.05 -0.23 17.04
CA ALA A 206 6.74 -0.46 16.44
C ALA A 206 5.87 -1.39 17.28
N VAL A 207 4.55 -1.26 17.12
CA VAL A 207 3.49 -2.19 17.59
C VAL A 207 2.75 -2.77 16.40
#